data_96582fb450af54f00522fdac338e062e
#
_entry.id   96582fb450af54f00522fdac338e062e
#
_cell.length_a   1.000
_cell.length_b   1.000
_cell.length_c   1.000
_cell.angle_alpha   90.00
_cell.angle_beta   90.00
_cell.angle_gamma   90.00
#
_symmetry.space_group_name_H-M   'P 1'
#
loop_
_entity.id
_entity.type
_entity.pdbx_description
1 polymer ?
#
loop_
_entity_poly.entity_id
_entity_poly.type
_entity_poly.pdbx_seq_one_letter_code
_entity_poly.pdbx_strand_id
1 'polypeptide(L)'
;MKERRKSKKKRRGMLVLYLVVCTAVIVIAYFHLTKIAKDYNTEHLELISGLYAEKMNETIDYLQSYAKENVKTVRNIEDKEPEEILARLERDIDQTVFCDIGFFMKDGEIYGGACAVADLKKNGLDEQVKKAEESFISEPYQSSKNGGMVMTVVAMAPDDDRIDALYVSVMIENLKKLGIYELLQGKVSVHLLKSDSENYITCISGKESTSGIWNNLLLQQKYFRYYDGYSYNDWVLDMRMGVKEGRFTANVRGEDATISYRSISSMPGWYIIVQLANKKISNITQYFSAWGGVYGSILVLFTILYMLTILLMEKKDKEIYKGLSDTDALTGLFNRRAFQAAVDETLLKRIAGVFIFIDVDNFKDYNDKYGHANGDLCLKHFAAAMKKCFPKDSILGRYGGDEFVVYIKNAASDDAHRYMDEFQREISHLIMAGGEHVTVSASAGGVAFIGEGEDFVSLCRSADNMLYDVKRNGKGTFKIKGAKNM
;
A
#
# COMPACT_ATOMS: atom_id res chain seq x y z
N MET A 1 39.84 13.22 3.95
CA MET A 1 39.46 11.80 3.72
C MET A 1 38.59 11.19 4.80
N LYS A 2 38.85 11.37 6.10
CA LYS A 2 38.03 10.84 7.23
C LYS A 2 36.61 11.39 7.28
N GLU A 3 36.38 12.68 7.06
CA GLU A 3 35.06 13.30 7.06
C GLU A 3 34.14 12.84 5.92
N ARG A 4 34.71 12.63 4.72
CA ARG A 4 33.98 12.05 3.56
C ARG A 4 33.49 10.64 3.84
N ARG A 5 34.27 9.81 4.55
CA ARG A 5 33.84 8.46 4.98
C ARG A 5 32.72 8.52 6.03
N LYS A 6 32.78 9.48 6.94
CA LYS A 6 31.74 9.70 7.99
C LYS A 6 30.41 10.14 7.37
N SER A 7 30.41 11.06 6.41
CA SER A 7 29.23 11.52 5.68
C SER A 7 28.54 10.40 4.89
N LYS A 8 29.35 9.56 4.18
CA LYS A 8 28.81 8.39 3.45
C LYS A 8 28.18 7.35 4.37
N LYS A 9 28.79 7.10 5.55
CA LYS A 9 28.25 6.14 6.53
C LYS A 9 26.94 6.65 7.14
N LYS A 10 26.83 7.96 7.39
CA LYS A 10 25.61 8.60 7.91
C LYS A 10 24.46 8.57 6.89
N ARG A 11 24.73 8.84 5.60
CA ARG A 11 23.72 8.74 4.52
C ARG A 11 23.22 7.32 4.30
N ARG A 12 24.14 6.31 4.35
CA ARG A 12 23.74 4.89 4.28
C ARG A 12 22.88 4.47 5.48
N GLY A 13 23.20 4.92 6.69
CA GLY A 13 22.42 4.66 7.90
C GLY A 13 21.01 5.26 7.81
N MET A 14 20.87 6.50 7.35
CA MET A 14 19.58 7.14 7.15
C MET A 14 18.72 6.44 6.09
N LEU A 15 19.33 5.93 5.02
CA LEU A 15 18.63 5.21 3.98
C LEU A 15 18.10 3.85 4.47
N VAL A 16 18.90 3.11 5.24
CA VAL A 16 18.47 1.85 5.86
C VAL A 16 17.32 2.11 6.83
N LEU A 17 17.41 3.16 7.65
CA LEU A 17 16.35 3.56 8.56
C LEU A 17 15.06 3.91 7.80
N TYR A 18 15.15 4.65 6.70
CA TYR A 18 14.01 4.97 5.84
C TYR A 18 13.33 3.72 5.28
N LEU A 19 14.11 2.76 4.77
CA LEU A 19 13.57 1.48 4.27
C LEU A 19 12.85 0.68 5.36
N VAL A 20 13.43 0.61 6.56
CA VAL A 20 12.83 -0.07 7.71
C VAL A 20 11.51 0.59 8.10
N VAL A 21 11.46 1.92 8.16
CA VAL A 21 10.23 2.66 8.47
C VAL A 21 9.16 2.45 7.40
N CYS A 22 9.51 2.51 6.11
CA CYS A 22 8.55 2.24 5.02
C CYS A 22 7.98 0.83 5.08
N THR A 23 8.83 -0.17 5.33
CA THR A 23 8.38 -1.56 5.47
C THR A 23 7.45 -1.73 6.67
N ALA A 24 7.76 -1.10 7.81
CA ALA A 24 6.90 -1.11 8.99
C ALA A 24 5.54 -0.48 8.72
N VAL A 25 5.49 0.65 8.03
CA VAL A 25 4.23 1.33 7.64
C VAL A 25 3.38 0.44 6.73
N ILE A 26 3.98 -0.25 5.76
CA ILE A 26 3.27 -1.18 4.87
C ILE A 26 2.66 -2.33 5.68
N VAL A 27 3.43 -2.93 6.58
CA VAL A 27 2.96 -4.03 7.42
C VAL A 27 1.82 -3.58 8.33
N ILE A 28 1.94 -2.41 8.96
CA ILE A 28 0.88 -1.84 9.79
C ILE A 28 -0.37 -1.55 8.97
N ALA A 29 -0.23 -0.96 7.77
CA ALA A 29 -1.35 -0.69 6.87
C ALA A 29 -2.06 -1.98 6.43
N TYR A 30 -1.31 -3.04 6.14
CA TYR A 30 -1.87 -4.36 5.82
C TYR A 30 -2.72 -4.91 6.97
N PHE A 31 -2.19 -4.93 8.20
CA PHE A 31 -2.94 -5.41 9.37
C PHE A 31 -4.15 -4.53 9.69
N HIS A 32 -4.03 -3.23 9.52
CA HIS A 32 -5.15 -2.30 9.76
C HIS A 32 -6.27 -2.50 8.73
N LEU A 33 -5.94 -2.62 7.44
CA LEU A 33 -6.92 -2.85 6.37
C LEU A 33 -7.62 -4.21 6.52
N THR A 34 -6.88 -5.26 6.88
CA THR A 34 -7.48 -6.57 7.12
C THR A 34 -8.42 -6.56 8.33
N LYS A 35 -8.09 -5.81 9.38
CA LYS A 35 -8.96 -5.62 10.53
C LYS A 35 -10.24 -4.87 10.15
N ILE A 36 -10.14 -3.73 9.47
CA ILE A 36 -11.30 -2.94 9.01
C ILE A 36 -12.21 -3.78 8.11
N ALA A 37 -11.64 -4.57 7.20
CA ALA A 37 -12.42 -5.45 6.34
C ALA A 37 -13.18 -6.54 7.13
N LYS A 38 -12.54 -7.09 8.17
CA LYS A 38 -13.17 -8.08 9.07
C LYS A 38 -14.32 -7.43 9.85
N ASP A 39 -14.09 -6.26 10.43
CA ASP A 39 -15.08 -5.53 11.23
C ASP A 39 -16.29 -5.11 10.37
N TYR A 40 -16.05 -4.54 9.18
CA TYR A 40 -17.10 -4.18 8.22
C TYR A 40 -17.98 -5.36 7.81
N ASN A 41 -17.37 -6.51 7.49
CA ASN A 41 -18.11 -7.70 7.12
C ASN A 41 -18.95 -8.23 8.28
N THR A 42 -18.49 -8.06 9.50
CA THR A 42 -19.18 -8.51 10.72
C THR A 42 -20.40 -7.64 11.00
N GLU A 43 -20.28 -6.31 10.94
CA GLU A 43 -21.41 -5.38 11.07
C GLU A 43 -22.44 -5.59 9.97
N HIS A 44 -21.99 -5.84 8.74
CA HIS A 44 -22.87 -6.13 7.63
C HIS A 44 -23.69 -7.42 7.83
N LEU A 45 -23.07 -8.45 8.42
CA LEU A 45 -23.77 -9.70 8.72
C LEU A 45 -24.85 -9.53 9.81
N GLU A 46 -24.58 -8.71 10.83
CA GLU A 46 -25.57 -8.36 11.86
C GLU A 46 -26.76 -7.61 11.26
N LEU A 47 -26.47 -6.63 10.39
CA LEU A 47 -27.53 -5.92 9.67
C LEU A 47 -28.38 -6.87 8.82
N ILE A 48 -27.74 -7.78 8.10
CA ILE A 48 -28.43 -8.76 7.26
C ILE A 48 -29.28 -9.71 8.09
N SER A 49 -28.77 -10.22 9.21
CA SER A 49 -29.56 -11.08 10.10
C SER A 49 -30.77 -10.33 10.68
N GLY A 50 -30.63 -9.02 10.96
CA GLY A 50 -31.69 -8.13 11.35
C GLY A 50 -32.77 -8.02 10.28
N LEU A 51 -32.38 -7.72 9.04
CA LEU A 51 -33.32 -7.60 7.92
C LEU A 51 -34.07 -8.91 7.63
N TYR A 52 -33.38 -10.06 7.74
CA TYR A 52 -34.04 -11.35 7.60
C TYR A 52 -35.05 -11.62 8.73
N ALA A 53 -34.71 -11.27 9.97
CA ALA A 53 -35.62 -11.43 11.12
C ALA A 53 -36.85 -10.51 11.01
N GLU A 54 -36.64 -9.25 10.62
CA GLU A 54 -37.69 -8.28 10.36
C GLU A 54 -38.63 -8.77 9.25
N LYS A 55 -38.04 -9.23 8.13
CA LYS A 55 -38.84 -9.76 7.02
C LYS A 55 -39.58 -11.02 7.37
N MET A 56 -39.02 -11.87 8.24
CA MET A 56 -39.75 -13.03 8.77
C MET A 56 -40.91 -12.60 9.65
N ASN A 57 -40.73 -11.61 10.52
CA ASN A 57 -41.80 -11.06 11.33
C ASN A 57 -42.95 -10.54 10.44
N GLU A 58 -42.67 -9.71 9.44
CA GLU A 58 -43.67 -9.23 8.48
C GLU A 58 -44.42 -10.39 7.79
N THR A 59 -43.68 -11.43 7.41
CA THR A 59 -44.23 -12.61 6.74
C THR A 59 -45.17 -13.37 7.67
N ILE A 60 -44.78 -13.59 8.91
CA ILE A 60 -45.58 -14.26 9.91
C ILE A 60 -46.85 -13.46 10.24
N ASP A 61 -46.71 -12.15 10.43
CA ASP A 61 -47.85 -11.25 10.69
C ASP A 61 -48.83 -11.23 9.52
N TYR A 62 -48.34 -11.29 8.29
CA TYR A 62 -49.15 -11.45 7.09
C TYR A 62 -49.93 -12.78 7.12
N LEU A 63 -49.30 -13.92 7.40
CA LEU A 63 -49.90 -15.23 7.44
C LEU A 63 -50.98 -15.30 8.53
N GLN A 64 -50.71 -14.76 9.71
CA GLN A 64 -51.66 -14.68 10.80
C GLN A 64 -52.90 -13.81 10.47
N SER A 65 -52.62 -12.65 9.84
CA SER A 65 -53.67 -11.73 9.40
C SER A 65 -54.55 -12.37 8.34
N TYR A 66 -53.94 -13.06 7.37
CA TYR A 66 -54.66 -13.80 6.34
C TYR A 66 -55.56 -14.89 6.92
N ALA A 67 -55.06 -15.69 7.88
CA ALA A 67 -55.85 -16.70 8.54
C ALA A 67 -57.02 -16.09 9.33
N LYS A 68 -56.80 -14.99 10.08
CA LYS A 68 -57.87 -14.27 10.83
C LYS A 68 -58.91 -13.65 9.91
N GLU A 69 -58.53 -13.16 8.73
CA GLU A 69 -59.47 -12.61 7.76
C GLU A 69 -60.38 -13.70 7.18
N ASN A 70 -59.84 -14.89 6.92
CA ASN A 70 -60.61 -16.03 6.47
C ASN A 70 -61.57 -16.56 7.54
N VAL A 71 -61.26 -16.44 8.83
CA VAL A 71 -62.26 -16.71 9.92
C VAL A 71 -63.48 -15.83 9.75
N LYS A 72 -63.30 -14.52 9.48
CA LYS A 72 -64.40 -13.59 9.22
C LYS A 72 -65.19 -13.99 7.97
N THR A 73 -64.51 -14.47 6.94
CA THR A 73 -65.15 -14.96 5.72
C THR A 73 -66.03 -16.15 5.99
N VAL A 74 -65.53 -17.12 6.77
CA VAL A 74 -66.36 -18.30 7.21
C VAL A 74 -67.55 -17.87 8.01
N ARG A 75 -67.43 -16.94 8.95
CA ARG A 75 -68.51 -16.41 9.77
C ARG A 75 -69.61 -15.77 8.92
N ASN A 76 -69.31 -15.10 7.86
CA ASN A 76 -70.23 -14.40 6.98
C ASN A 76 -70.95 -15.36 6.00
N ILE A 77 -70.63 -16.63 5.95
CA ILE A 77 -71.28 -17.64 5.13
C ILE A 77 -72.38 -18.26 5.98
N GLU A 78 -73.61 -17.79 5.81
CA GLU A 78 -74.75 -18.32 6.50
C GLU A 78 -75.30 -19.63 5.84
N ASP A 79 -75.71 -20.60 6.65
CA ASP A 79 -76.48 -21.83 6.28
C ASP A 79 -75.86 -22.68 5.14
N LYS A 80 -74.52 -22.84 5.09
CA LYS A 80 -73.90 -23.75 4.15
C LYS A 80 -73.29 -24.97 4.84
N GLU A 81 -73.30 -26.09 4.10
CA GLU A 81 -72.61 -27.30 4.53
C GLU A 81 -71.08 -27.04 4.59
N PRO A 82 -70.35 -27.66 5.54
CA PRO A 82 -68.91 -27.47 5.71
C PRO A 82 -68.10 -27.66 4.44
N GLU A 83 -68.47 -28.58 3.56
CA GLU A 83 -67.79 -28.84 2.26
C GLU A 83 -67.92 -27.65 1.31
N GLU A 84 -69.05 -26.93 1.31
CA GLU A 84 -69.22 -25.74 0.47
C GLU A 84 -68.40 -24.58 0.98
N ILE A 85 -68.26 -24.46 2.30
CA ILE A 85 -67.37 -23.46 2.92
C ILE A 85 -65.94 -23.74 2.53
N LEU A 86 -65.51 -25.01 2.66
CA LEU A 86 -64.16 -25.43 2.27
C LEU A 86 -63.86 -25.15 0.79
N ALA A 87 -64.77 -25.55 -0.10
CA ALA A 87 -64.64 -25.34 -1.53
C ALA A 87 -64.52 -23.85 -1.93
N ARG A 88 -65.10 -22.94 -1.15
CA ARG A 88 -64.92 -21.50 -1.33
C ARG A 88 -63.55 -21.03 -0.86
N LEU A 89 -63.12 -21.46 0.33
CA LEU A 89 -61.78 -21.13 0.84
C LEU A 89 -60.69 -21.63 -0.08
N GLU A 90 -60.81 -22.88 -0.58
CA GLU A 90 -59.82 -23.46 -1.52
C GLU A 90 -59.77 -22.75 -2.88
N ARG A 91 -60.86 -22.12 -3.30
CA ARG A 91 -60.90 -21.32 -4.55
C ARG A 91 -60.19 -19.98 -4.40
N ASP A 92 -60.30 -19.37 -3.22
CA ASP A 92 -59.83 -18.02 -2.95
C ASP A 92 -58.38 -18.02 -2.44
N ILE A 93 -57.79 -19.19 -2.11
CA ILE A 93 -56.44 -19.33 -1.60
C ILE A 93 -55.40 -19.13 -2.71
N ASP A 94 -54.34 -18.36 -2.43
CA ASP A 94 -53.14 -18.28 -3.29
C ASP A 94 -52.31 -19.56 -3.17
N GLN A 95 -52.57 -20.51 -4.06
CA GLN A 95 -51.86 -21.79 -4.11
C GLN A 95 -50.37 -21.69 -4.43
N THR A 96 -49.86 -20.51 -4.78
CA THR A 96 -48.44 -20.29 -4.96
C THR A 96 -47.69 -20.17 -3.65
N VAL A 97 -48.38 -19.75 -2.60
CA VAL A 97 -47.87 -19.54 -1.24
C VAL A 97 -48.33 -20.65 -0.31
N PHE A 98 -49.65 -20.85 -0.26
CA PHE A 98 -50.28 -21.79 0.65
C PHE A 98 -50.41 -23.18 -0.01
N CYS A 99 -50.25 -24.21 0.80
CA CYS A 99 -50.39 -25.58 0.33
C CYS A 99 -51.72 -26.22 0.74
N ASP A 100 -52.38 -25.68 1.76
CA ASP A 100 -53.67 -26.14 2.25
C ASP A 100 -54.37 -25.08 3.11
N ILE A 101 -55.70 -25.12 3.18
CA ILE A 101 -56.56 -24.33 4.05
C ILE A 101 -57.71 -25.20 4.54
N GLY A 102 -58.19 -24.94 5.74
CA GLY A 102 -59.32 -25.65 6.30
C GLY A 102 -59.66 -25.14 7.68
N PHE A 103 -60.53 -25.85 8.38
CA PHE A 103 -61.02 -25.43 9.68
C PHE A 103 -61.32 -26.61 10.60
N PHE A 104 -61.28 -26.34 11.87
CA PHE A 104 -61.65 -27.24 12.97
C PHE A 104 -63.03 -26.89 13.41
N MET A 105 -63.96 -27.90 13.40
CA MET A 105 -65.34 -27.76 13.89
C MET A 105 -65.40 -27.94 15.40
N LYS A 106 -66.39 -27.37 16.03
CA LYS A 106 -66.66 -27.52 17.49
C LYS A 106 -66.98 -28.95 17.92
N ASP A 107 -67.43 -29.79 17.02
CA ASP A 107 -67.67 -31.23 17.26
C ASP A 107 -66.41 -32.06 17.19
N GLY A 108 -65.28 -31.44 16.79
CA GLY A 108 -63.94 -32.04 16.68
C GLY A 108 -63.60 -32.59 15.29
N GLU A 109 -64.49 -32.41 14.30
CA GLU A 109 -64.21 -32.75 12.92
C GLU A 109 -63.24 -31.67 12.29
N ILE A 110 -62.36 -32.09 11.32
CA ILE A 110 -61.44 -31.22 10.63
C ILE A 110 -61.78 -31.30 9.14
N TYR A 111 -62.08 -30.16 8.56
CA TYR A 111 -62.27 -30.00 7.11
C TYR A 111 -61.06 -29.38 6.45
N GLY A 112 -60.60 -29.99 5.36
CA GLY A 112 -59.43 -29.58 4.61
C GLY A 112 -58.97 -30.67 3.65
N GLY A 113 -57.82 -30.48 3.01
CA GLY A 113 -57.26 -31.51 2.15
C GLY A 113 -56.97 -32.80 2.92
N ALA A 114 -57.33 -33.95 2.35
CA ALA A 114 -57.29 -35.24 3.06
C ALA A 114 -55.91 -35.56 3.66
N CYS A 115 -54.83 -35.25 2.96
CA CYS A 115 -53.43 -35.44 3.45
C CYS A 115 -53.12 -34.46 4.58
N ALA A 116 -53.57 -33.22 4.47
CA ALA A 116 -53.32 -32.20 5.49
C ALA A 116 -54.06 -32.54 6.79
N VAL A 117 -55.33 -32.94 6.74
CA VAL A 117 -56.09 -33.37 7.91
C VAL A 117 -55.41 -34.55 8.62
N ALA A 118 -54.90 -35.54 7.86
CA ALA A 118 -54.14 -36.64 8.45
C ALA A 118 -52.85 -36.17 9.12
N ASP A 119 -52.14 -35.24 8.50
CA ASP A 119 -50.90 -34.69 9.03
C ASP A 119 -51.15 -33.83 10.29
N LEU A 120 -52.22 -33.02 10.32
CA LEU A 120 -52.61 -32.23 11.48
C LEU A 120 -52.88 -33.12 12.69
N LYS A 121 -53.71 -34.18 12.52
CA LYS A 121 -53.99 -35.16 13.58
C LYS A 121 -52.73 -35.89 14.04
N LYS A 122 -51.88 -36.34 13.11
CA LYS A 122 -50.62 -37.02 13.43
C LYS A 122 -49.68 -36.16 14.28
N ASN A 123 -49.68 -34.85 14.05
CA ASN A 123 -48.83 -33.90 14.77
C ASN A 123 -49.54 -33.26 15.98
N GLY A 124 -50.75 -33.73 16.36
CA GLY A 124 -51.46 -33.32 17.58
C GLY A 124 -52.01 -31.90 17.54
N LEU A 125 -52.22 -31.31 16.34
CA LEU A 125 -52.73 -29.95 16.22
C LEU A 125 -54.21 -29.88 16.64
N ASP A 126 -54.97 -30.94 16.44
CA ASP A 126 -56.35 -31.09 16.92
C ASP A 126 -56.47 -30.99 18.46
N GLU A 127 -55.48 -31.56 19.16
CA GLU A 127 -55.44 -31.41 20.62
C GLU A 127 -54.93 -30.05 21.06
N GLN A 128 -54.01 -29.43 20.29
CA GLN A 128 -53.54 -28.09 20.56
C GLN A 128 -54.61 -27.05 20.38
N VAL A 129 -55.44 -27.14 19.34
CA VAL A 129 -56.59 -26.24 19.11
C VAL A 129 -57.56 -26.28 20.27
N LYS A 130 -57.89 -27.47 20.80
CA LYS A 130 -58.79 -27.62 21.96
C LYS A 130 -58.26 -26.96 23.25
N LYS A 131 -56.97 -26.75 23.35
CA LYS A 131 -56.31 -26.16 24.53
C LYS A 131 -55.94 -24.70 24.35
N ALA A 132 -55.96 -24.23 23.10
CA ALA A 132 -55.50 -22.89 22.75
C ALA A 132 -56.57 -21.84 23.01
N GLU A 133 -56.20 -20.76 23.68
CA GLU A 133 -57.03 -19.56 23.86
C GLU A 133 -56.74 -18.51 22.78
N GLU A 134 -55.53 -18.55 22.23
CA GLU A 134 -55.07 -17.59 21.21
C GLU A 134 -54.59 -18.29 19.93
N SER A 135 -54.63 -17.54 18.83
CA SER A 135 -54.09 -17.99 17.54
C SER A 135 -52.58 -18.33 17.67
N PHE A 136 -52.18 -19.41 17.04
CA PHE A 136 -50.79 -19.89 17.16
C PHE A 136 -50.25 -20.40 15.82
N ILE A 137 -48.96 -20.68 15.79
CA ILE A 137 -48.27 -21.30 14.68
C ILE A 137 -47.75 -22.64 15.14
N SER A 138 -48.00 -23.68 14.34
CA SER A 138 -47.54 -25.02 14.65
C SER A 138 -46.00 -25.12 14.58
N GLU A 139 -45.47 -26.12 15.26
CA GLU A 139 -44.15 -26.60 14.87
C GLU A 139 -44.20 -27.11 13.43
N PRO A 140 -43.07 -26.93 12.67
CA PRO A 140 -43.00 -27.51 11.34
C PRO A 140 -43.03 -29.02 11.38
N TYR A 141 -43.76 -29.60 10.46
CA TYR A 141 -43.89 -31.04 10.29
C TYR A 141 -43.74 -31.43 8.83
N GLN A 142 -43.43 -32.70 8.57
CA GLN A 142 -43.30 -33.21 7.21
C GLN A 142 -44.68 -33.54 6.63
N SER A 143 -45.01 -32.96 5.49
CA SER A 143 -46.25 -33.29 4.77
C SER A 143 -46.20 -34.69 4.16
N SER A 144 -47.22 -35.47 4.40
CA SER A 144 -47.37 -36.79 3.77
C SER A 144 -47.69 -36.71 2.27
N LYS A 145 -48.17 -35.54 1.79
CA LYS A 145 -48.53 -35.31 0.40
C LYS A 145 -47.31 -35.23 -0.53
N ASN A 146 -46.26 -34.58 -0.10
CA ASN A 146 -45.10 -34.29 -0.95
C ASN A 146 -43.75 -34.39 -0.24
N GLY A 147 -43.72 -34.77 1.02
CA GLY A 147 -42.49 -34.90 1.83
C GLY A 147 -41.85 -33.58 2.21
N GLY A 148 -42.41 -32.44 1.78
CA GLY A 148 -41.92 -31.11 2.13
C GLY A 148 -42.26 -30.73 3.57
N MET A 149 -41.53 -29.75 4.10
CA MET A 149 -41.79 -29.22 5.43
C MET A 149 -42.87 -28.17 5.38
N VAL A 150 -43.84 -28.32 6.24
CA VAL A 150 -45.04 -27.48 6.34
C VAL A 150 -45.11 -26.85 7.72
N MET A 151 -45.55 -25.62 7.78
CA MET A 151 -45.91 -24.90 8.98
C MET A 151 -47.35 -24.47 8.85
N THR A 152 -48.14 -24.65 9.90
CA THR A 152 -49.58 -24.33 9.91
C THR A 152 -49.83 -23.17 10.84
N VAL A 153 -50.45 -22.13 10.34
CA VAL A 153 -50.96 -21.00 11.10
C VAL A 153 -52.42 -21.30 11.46
N VAL A 154 -52.72 -21.26 12.75
CA VAL A 154 -54.05 -21.51 13.28
C VAL A 154 -54.63 -20.21 13.83
N ALA A 155 -55.74 -19.76 13.28
CA ALA A 155 -56.49 -18.61 13.77
C ALA A 155 -57.70 -19.09 14.55
N MET A 156 -57.76 -18.83 15.84
CA MET A 156 -58.89 -19.18 16.71
C MET A 156 -60.12 -18.36 16.34
N ALA A 157 -61.26 -18.97 16.45
CA ALA A 157 -62.61 -18.40 16.13
C ALA A 157 -63.57 -18.42 17.36
N PRO A 158 -63.15 -17.74 18.46
CA PRO A 158 -63.94 -17.87 19.74
C PRO A 158 -65.35 -17.39 19.63
N ASP A 159 -65.67 -16.49 18.72
CA ASP A 159 -66.99 -15.92 18.52
C ASP A 159 -67.81 -16.61 17.40
N ASP A 160 -67.33 -17.70 16.85
CA ASP A 160 -68.02 -18.48 15.84
C ASP A 160 -68.73 -19.73 16.54
N ASP A 161 -69.94 -19.98 16.23
CA ASP A 161 -70.68 -21.09 16.86
C ASP A 161 -70.42 -22.45 16.21
N ARG A 162 -69.82 -22.50 15.05
CA ARG A 162 -69.57 -23.69 14.22
C ARG A 162 -68.17 -24.20 14.26
N ILE A 163 -67.23 -23.28 14.22
CA ILE A 163 -65.83 -23.64 14.13
C ILE A 163 -65.06 -23.19 15.37
N ASP A 164 -64.03 -23.96 15.78
CA ASP A 164 -63.07 -23.61 16.82
C ASP A 164 -61.97 -22.75 16.27
N ALA A 165 -61.50 -23.10 15.09
CA ALA A 165 -60.34 -22.40 14.45
C ALA A 165 -60.31 -22.63 12.93
N LEU A 166 -59.69 -21.72 12.23
CA LEU A 166 -59.29 -21.88 10.83
C LEU A 166 -57.79 -22.10 10.76
N TYR A 167 -57.33 -22.98 9.89
CA TYR A 167 -55.92 -23.17 9.64
C TYR A 167 -55.52 -22.87 8.19
N VAL A 168 -54.30 -22.38 8.01
CA VAL A 168 -53.66 -22.19 6.73
C VAL A 168 -52.28 -22.81 6.80
N SER A 169 -52.00 -23.73 5.90
CA SER A 169 -50.71 -24.39 5.85
C SER A 169 -49.80 -23.81 4.75
N VAL A 170 -48.55 -23.58 5.07
CA VAL A 170 -47.55 -23.03 4.16
C VAL A 170 -46.34 -23.94 4.11
N MET A 171 -45.84 -24.24 2.94
CA MET A 171 -44.57 -24.94 2.79
C MET A 171 -43.42 -23.95 3.13
N ILE A 172 -42.50 -24.39 3.98
CA ILE A 172 -41.37 -23.54 4.41
C ILE A 172 -40.58 -23.06 3.23
N GLU A 173 -40.41 -23.86 2.18
CA GLU A 173 -39.76 -23.42 0.96
C GLU A 173 -40.50 -22.30 0.21
N ASN A 174 -41.85 -22.19 0.41
CA ASN A 174 -42.63 -21.12 -0.18
C ASN A 174 -42.53 -19.79 0.60
N LEU A 175 -42.00 -19.79 1.84
CA LEU A 175 -41.68 -18.56 2.57
C LEU A 175 -40.71 -17.70 1.76
N LYS A 176 -39.89 -18.33 0.92
CA LYS A 176 -39.01 -17.60 -0.06
C LYS A 176 -39.83 -16.70 -0.98
N LYS A 177 -41.02 -17.10 -1.38
CA LYS A 177 -41.87 -16.34 -2.31
C LYS A 177 -42.53 -15.13 -1.65
N LEU A 178 -42.62 -15.11 -0.32
CA LEU A 178 -43.17 -14.00 0.46
C LEU A 178 -42.17 -12.90 0.78
N GLY A 179 -41.01 -12.89 0.08
CA GLY A 179 -40.06 -11.78 0.11
C GLY A 179 -38.86 -11.97 1.05
N ILE A 180 -38.68 -13.19 1.60
CA ILE A 180 -37.42 -13.55 2.28
C ILE A 180 -36.37 -13.87 1.20
N TYR A 181 -36.21 -12.96 0.25
CA TYR A 181 -35.36 -13.19 -0.91
C TYR A 181 -33.90 -12.75 -0.69
N GLU A 182 -33.02 -13.40 -1.41
CA GLU A 182 -31.58 -13.29 -1.54
C GLU A 182 -31.00 -11.86 -1.40
N LEU A 183 -30.93 -11.34 -0.17
CA LEU A 183 -30.25 -10.07 0.10
C LEU A 183 -28.77 -10.10 -0.32
N LEU A 184 -28.18 -11.30 -0.47
CA LEU A 184 -26.76 -11.48 -0.88
C LEU A 184 -26.56 -12.56 -1.96
N GLN A 185 -27.52 -12.78 -2.86
CA GLN A 185 -27.37 -13.62 -4.06
C GLN A 185 -26.60 -14.94 -3.81
N GLY A 186 -27.03 -15.76 -2.85
CA GLY A 186 -26.44 -17.07 -2.58
C GLY A 186 -25.07 -17.04 -1.90
N LYS A 187 -24.61 -15.88 -1.40
CA LYS A 187 -23.36 -15.76 -0.61
C LYS A 187 -23.52 -16.15 0.85
N VAL A 188 -24.72 -16.08 1.37
CA VAL A 188 -25.09 -16.48 2.73
C VAL A 188 -26.02 -17.68 2.73
N SER A 189 -25.93 -18.48 3.78
CA SER A 189 -26.92 -19.51 4.09
C SER A 189 -27.77 -19.01 5.24
N VAL A 190 -29.09 -19.06 5.07
CA VAL A 190 -30.05 -18.60 6.08
C VAL A 190 -30.84 -19.79 6.60
N HIS A 191 -30.85 -19.98 7.91
CA HIS A 191 -31.49 -21.08 8.57
C HIS A 191 -32.51 -20.56 9.59
N LEU A 192 -33.58 -21.33 9.81
CA LEU A 192 -34.55 -21.10 10.84
C LEU A 192 -34.38 -22.16 11.93
N LEU A 193 -34.22 -21.74 13.18
CA LEU A 193 -33.98 -22.62 14.32
C LEU A 193 -34.98 -22.34 15.44
N LYS A 194 -35.48 -23.38 16.10
CA LYS A 194 -36.20 -23.30 17.35
C LYS A 194 -35.32 -23.66 18.53
N SER A 195 -35.26 -22.82 19.57
CA SER A 195 -34.31 -22.89 20.68
C SER A 195 -34.53 -24.09 21.64
N ASP A 196 -35.73 -24.61 21.72
CA ASP A 196 -36.14 -25.67 22.64
C ASP A 196 -36.26 -27.05 21.98
N SER A 197 -36.09 -27.13 20.66
CA SER A 197 -36.15 -28.37 19.91
C SER A 197 -34.78 -28.83 19.45
N GLU A 198 -34.50 -30.12 19.45
CA GLU A 198 -33.33 -30.71 18.83
C GLU A 198 -33.39 -30.63 17.29
N ASN A 199 -34.54 -30.19 16.76
CA ASN A 199 -34.82 -30.12 15.35
C ASN A 199 -34.72 -28.68 14.85
N TYR A 200 -34.05 -28.45 13.76
CA TYR A 200 -34.04 -27.16 13.12
C TYR A 200 -34.60 -27.24 11.68
N ILE A 201 -35.04 -26.12 11.22
CA ILE A 201 -35.62 -26.01 9.89
C ILE A 201 -34.55 -25.54 8.90
N THR A 202 -34.61 -26.14 7.76
CA THR A 202 -33.70 -26.04 6.64
C THR A 202 -33.28 -24.63 6.22
N CYS A 203 -32.20 -24.60 5.50
CA CYS A 203 -31.72 -23.43 4.75
C CYS A 203 -32.89 -22.80 3.94
N ILE A 204 -33.27 -21.59 4.31
CA ILE A 204 -34.27 -20.81 3.60
C ILE A 204 -33.68 -20.19 2.34
N SER A 205 -32.39 -19.91 2.34
CA SER A 205 -31.66 -19.32 1.21
C SER A 205 -30.22 -19.80 1.18
N GLY A 206 -29.67 -20.07 -0.02
CA GLY A 206 -28.28 -20.49 -0.24
C GLY A 206 -28.14 -21.72 -1.12
N LYS A 207 -26.90 -22.08 -1.46
CA LYS A 207 -26.56 -23.23 -2.34
C LYS A 207 -26.91 -24.61 -1.73
N GLU A 208 -27.14 -24.68 -0.43
CA GLU A 208 -27.41 -25.92 0.30
C GLU A 208 -28.92 -26.17 0.53
N SER A 209 -29.78 -25.65 -0.33
CA SER A 209 -31.19 -26.00 -0.28
C SER A 209 -31.38 -27.47 -0.71
N THR A 210 -30.88 -28.37 0.10
CA THR A 210 -31.27 -29.79 0.00
C THR A 210 -32.60 -29.90 0.66
N SER A 211 -33.59 -30.08 -0.17
CA SER A 211 -34.93 -30.46 0.15
C SER A 211 -35.00 -31.45 1.31
N GLY A 212 -35.67 -31.07 2.39
CA GLY A 212 -36.41 -32.00 3.24
C GLY A 212 -35.65 -32.84 4.24
N ILE A 213 -34.37 -32.63 4.52
CA ILE A 213 -33.69 -33.40 5.56
C ILE A 213 -33.55 -32.55 6.82
N TRP A 214 -34.30 -32.92 7.84
CA TRP A 214 -34.12 -32.46 9.20
C TRP A 214 -32.83 -33.00 9.74
N ASN A 215 -31.80 -32.17 9.72
CA ASN A 215 -30.58 -32.46 10.44
C ASN A 215 -30.62 -31.63 11.72
N ASN A 216 -30.42 -32.28 12.85
CA ASN A 216 -30.22 -31.62 14.10
C ASN A 216 -29.00 -30.67 14.00
N LEU A 217 -29.27 -29.38 13.71
CA LEU A 217 -28.25 -28.38 13.55
C LEU A 217 -27.41 -28.25 14.82
N LEU A 218 -28.08 -28.32 16.00
CA LEU A 218 -27.41 -28.26 17.29
C LEU A 218 -26.41 -29.41 17.45
N LEU A 219 -26.81 -30.64 17.07
CA LEU A 219 -25.86 -31.76 17.08
C LEU A 219 -24.72 -31.58 16.06
N GLN A 220 -25.00 -31.10 14.86
CA GLN A 220 -23.96 -30.84 13.87
C GLN A 220 -22.98 -29.75 14.36
N GLN A 221 -23.48 -28.71 15.00
CA GLN A 221 -22.69 -27.60 15.51
C GLN A 221 -21.81 -27.98 16.70
N LYS A 222 -22.14 -29.04 17.41
CA LYS A 222 -21.26 -29.63 18.44
C LYS A 222 -19.89 -30.00 17.87
N TYR A 223 -19.81 -30.32 16.58
CA TYR A 223 -18.58 -30.70 15.88
C TYR A 223 -17.88 -29.52 15.18
N PHE A 224 -18.44 -28.30 15.29
CA PHE A 224 -17.76 -27.13 14.76
C PHE A 224 -16.55 -26.76 15.62
N ARG A 225 -15.50 -26.29 14.99
CA ARG A 225 -14.37 -25.69 15.71
C ARG A 225 -14.63 -24.20 15.91
N TYR A 226 -15.02 -23.84 17.12
CA TYR A 226 -15.29 -22.46 17.50
C TYR A 226 -14.00 -21.67 17.72
N TYR A 227 -14.07 -20.37 17.50
CA TYR A 227 -12.97 -19.43 17.68
C TYR A 227 -13.31 -18.35 18.70
N ASP A 228 -12.33 -17.52 19.04
CA ASP A 228 -12.47 -16.34 19.90
C ASP A 228 -13.01 -16.63 21.33
N GLY A 229 -12.75 -17.83 21.84
CA GLY A 229 -13.20 -18.25 23.19
C GLY A 229 -14.68 -18.65 23.30
N TYR A 230 -15.43 -18.62 22.21
CA TYR A 230 -16.80 -19.06 22.14
C TYR A 230 -16.88 -20.60 21.99
N SER A 231 -17.93 -21.21 22.48
CA SER A 231 -18.13 -22.66 22.42
C SER A 231 -19.55 -23.04 22.03
N TYR A 232 -19.76 -24.32 21.71
CA TYR A 232 -21.11 -24.86 21.52
C TYR A 232 -22.01 -24.64 22.74
N ASN A 233 -21.49 -24.79 23.96
CA ASN A 233 -22.26 -24.61 25.17
C ASN A 233 -22.71 -23.17 25.37
N ASP A 234 -21.85 -22.21 25.03
CA ASP A 234 -22.21 -20.79 25.10
C ASP A 234 -23.37 -20.48 24.16
N TRP A 235 -23.31 -20.98 22.93
CA TRP A 235 -24.38 -20.79 21.96
C TRP A 235 -25.72 -21.43 22.40
N VAL A 236 -25.68 -22.65 22.90
CA VAL A 236 -26.87 -23.33 23.45
C VAL A 236 -27.45 -22.56 24.65
N LEU A 237 -26.58 -22.01 25.49
CA LEU A 237 -26.96 -21.19 26.62
C LEU A 237 -27.67 -19.91 26.16
N ASP A 238 -27.06 -19.18 25.20
CA ASP A 238 -27.68 -17.98 24.64
C ASP A 238 -29.07 -18.23 24.10
N MET A 239 -29.26 -19.33 23.35
CA MET A 239 -30.58 -19.71 22.84
C MET A 239 -31.59 -20.01 23.97
N ARG A 240 -31.17 -20.74 25.02
CA ARG A 240 -32.05 -21.08 26.15
C ARG A 240 -32.38 -19.88 27.04
N MET A 241 -31.43 -18.94 27.15
CA MET A 241 -31.65 -17.70 27.91
C MET A 241 -32.44 -16.66 27.12
N GLY A 242 -32.82 -16.96 25.89
CA GLY A 242 -33.60 -16.05 25.04
C GLY A 242 -32.80 -14.81 24.61
N VAL A 243 -31.48 -14.92 24.45
CA VAL A 243 -30.62 -13.83 23.94
C VAL A 243 -31.12 -13.44 22.56
N LYS A 244 -31.50 -12.16 22.38
CA LYS A 244 -32.21 -11.73 21.17
C LYS A 244 -31.30 -11.76 19.91
N GLU A 245 -30.00 -11.54 20.06
CA GLU A 245 -29.07 -11.53 18.98
C GLU A 245 -27.67 -11.86 19.45
N GLY A 246 -26.86 -12.40 18.57
CA GLY A 246 -25.45 -12.68 18.84
C GLY A 246 -24.72 -13.14 17.59
N ARG A 247 -23.41 -13.35 17.75
CA ARG A 247 -22.54 -13.82 16.68
C ARG A 247 -21.38 -14.62 17.21
N PHE A 248 -20.86 -15.50 16.37
CA PHE A 248 -19.62 -16.22 16.62
C PHE A 248 -18.96 -16.64 15.31
N THR A 249 -17.70 -17.01 15.39
CA THR A 249 -16.93 -17.55 14.27
C THR A 249 -16.62 -19.02 14.53
N ALA A 250 -16.83 -19.86 13.54
CA ALA A 250 -16.55 -21.28 13.65
C ALA A 250 -16.09 -21.87 12.31
N ASN A 251 -15.32 -22.97 12.37
CA ASN A 251 -15.06 -23.78 11.20
C ASN A 251 -16.24 -24.74 10.97
N VAL A 252 -16.92 -24.55 9.87
CA VAL A 252 -18.11 -25.33 9.48
C VAL A 252 -17.72 -26.21 8.29
N ARG A 253 -17.62 -27.52 8.50
CA ARG A 253 -17.26 -28.51 7.44
C ARG A 253 -15.97 -28.19 6.69
N GLY A 254 -14.96 -27.67 7.39
CA GLY A 254 -13.66 -27.35 6.79
C GLY A 254 -13.54 -25.92 6.24
N GLU A 255 -14.60 -25.14 6.27
CA GLU A 255 -14.58 -23.73 5.92
C GLU A 255 -14.84 -22.84 7.14
N ASP A 256 -14.06 -21.80 7.33
CA ASP A 256 -14.30 -20.82 8.37
C ASP A 256 -15.48 -19.94 7.98
N ALA A 257 -16.41 -19.79 8.90
CA ALA A 257 -17.62 -19.02 8.71
C ALA A 257 -17.89 -18.10 9.90
N THR A 258 -18.45 -16.93 9.64
CA THR A 258 -19.07 -16.10 10.65
C THR A 258 -20.56 -16.37 10.66
N ILE A 259 -21.10 -16.57 11.84
CA ILE A 259 -22.50 -16.91 12.07
C ILE A 259 -23.11 -15.80 12.92
N SER A 260 -24.22 -15.25 12.48
CA SER A 260 -25.04 -14.31 13.23
C SER A 260 -26.43 -14.92 13.44
N TYR A 261 -26.99 -14.74 14.62
CA TYR A 261 -28.33 -15.20 14.94
C TYR A 261 -29.16 -14.08 15.54
N ARG A 262 -30.48 -14.12 15.25
CA ARG A 262 -31.44 -13.15 15.77
C ARG A 262 -32.77 -13.77 16.01
N SER A 263 -33.42 -13.44 17.15
CA SER A 263 -34.73 -13.92 17.50
C SER A 263 -35.84 -13.33 16.60
N ILE A 264 -36.88 -14.09 16.37
CA ILE A 264 -38.07 -13.67 15.63
C ILE A 264 -39.14 -13.30 16.65
N SER A 265 -39.54 -12.02 16.69
CA SER A 265 -40.48 -11.55 17.72
C SER A 265 -41.88 -12.14 17.57
N SER A 266 -42.35 -12.35 16.34
CA SER A 266 -43.63 -12.95 16.02
C SER A 266 -43.70 -14.46 16.30
N MET A 267 -42.55 -15.09 16.57
CA MET A 267 -42.40 -16.51 16.86
C MET A 267 -41.46 -16.72 18.07
N PRO A 268 -41.95 -16.63 19.32
CA PRO A 268 -41.12 -16.81 20.50
C PRO A 268 -40.34 -18.13 20.49
N GLY A 269 -39.05 -18.06 20.81
CA GLY A 269 -38.13 -19.21 20.78
C GLY A 269 -37.61 -19.56 19.40
N TRP A 270 -37.96 -18.80 18.36
CA TRP A 270 -37.44 -19.00 17.01
C TRP A 270 -36.36 -17.98 16.66
N TYR A 271 -35.35 -18.44 15.91
CA TYR A 271 -34.20 -17.66 15.50
C TYR A 271 -33.93 -17.79 14.02
N ILE A 272 -33.60 -16.68 13.41
CA ILE A 272 -32.90 -16.65 12.10
C ILE A 272 -31.41 -16.77 12.36
N ILE A 273 -30.78 -17.69 11.64
CA ILE A 273 -29.33 -17.88 11.65
C ILE A 273 -28.82 -17.58 10.26
N VAL A 274 -27.92 -16.63 10.15
CA VAL A 274 -27.26 -16.26 8.90
C VAL A 274 -25.81 -16.67 8.99
N GLN A 275 -25.40 -17.57 8.11
CA GLN A 275 -24.04 -18.08 8.00
C GLN A 275 -23.37 -17.52 6.75
N LEU A 276 -22.22 -16.93 6.91
CA LEU A 276 -21.38 -16.41 5.85
C LEU A 276 -20.01 -17.09 5.87
N ALA A 277 -19.70 -17.87 4.84
CA ALA A 277 -18.38 -18.50 4.72
C ALA A 277 -17.30 -17.44 4.52
N ASN A 278 -16.24 -17.49 5.33
CA ASN A 278 -15.15 -16.51 5.29
C ASN A 278 -14.42 -16.50 3.93
N LYS A 279 -14.43 -17.63 3.23
CA LYS A 279 -13.89 -17.72 1.86
C LYS A 279 -14.67 -16.86 0.85
N LYS A 280 -15.96 -16.63 1.10
CA LYS A 280 -16.81 -15.71 0.30
C LYS A 280 -16.64 -14.24 0.73
N ILE A 281 -16.25 -13.99 1.99
CA ILE A 281 -15.78 -12.70 2.51
C ILE A 281 -14.42 -12.37 1.92
N SER A 282 -13.56 -13.38 1.71
CA SER A 282 -12.20 -13.22 1.21
C SER A 282 -12.15 -12.53 -0.14
N ASN A 283 -13.23 -12.47 -0.92
CA ASN A 283 -13.21 -11.71 -2.17
C ASN A 283 -12.99 -10.22 -1.92
N ILE A 284 -13.58 -9.63 -0.87
CA ILE A 284 -13.33 -8.23 -0.49
C ILE A 284 -11.97 -8.12 0.20
N THR A 285 -11.65 -9.04 1.10
CA THR A 285 -10.34 -9.08 1.78
C THR A 285 -9.21 -9.42 0.80
N GLN A 286 -9.44 -10.30 -0.19
CA GLN A 286 -8.52 -10.55 -1.29
C GLN A 286 -8.34 -9.33 -2.19
N TYR A 287 -9.40 -8.58 -2.47
CA TYR A 287 -9.28 -7.30 -3.19
C TYR A 287 -8.44 -6.29 -2.39
N PHE A 288 -8.73 -6.12 -1.10
CA PHE A 288 -7.94 -5.21 -0.25
C PHE A 288 -6.51 -5.71 -0.02
N SER A 289 -6.28 -7.02 0.12
CA SER A 289 -4.92 -7.58 0.24
C SER A 289 -4.16 -7.53 -1.08
N ALA A 290 -4.82 -7.77 -2.22
CA ALA A 290 -4.22 -7.63 -3.54
C ALA A 290 -3.85 -6.17 -3.83
N TRP A 291 -4.75 -5.22 -3.55
CA TRP A 291 -4.47 -3.80 -3.71
C TRP A 291 -3.42 -3.29 -2.71
N GLY A 292 -3.43 -3.78 -1.46
CA GLY A 292 -2.38 -3.51 -0.48
C GLY A 292 -1.02 -4.04 -0.93
N GLY A 293 -0.98 -5.21 -1.56
CA GLY A 293 0.22 -5.77 -2.20
C GLY A 293 0.69 -4.95 -3.41
N VAL A 294 -0.24 -4.48 -4.25
CA VAL A 294 0.07 -3.61 -5.40
C VAL A 294 0.62 -2.26 -4.92
N TYR A 295 -0.03 -1.60 -3.95
CA TYR A 295 0.47 -0.34 -3.37
C TYR A 295 1.81 -0.52 -2.68
N GLY A 296 2.00 -1.63 -1.97
CA GLY A 296 3.28 -1.98 -1.36
C GLY A 296 4.39 -2.16 -2.40
N SER A 297 4.11 -2.86 -3.48
CA SER A 297 5.06 -3.07 -4.59
C SER A 297 5.40 -1.75 -5.30
N ILE A 298 4.42 -0.88 -5.51
CA ILE A 298 4.62 0.46 -6.08
C ILE A 298 5.53 1.29 -5.17
N LEU A 299 5.32 1.27 -3.85
CA LEU A 299 6.12 2.01 -2.88
C LEU A 299 7.57 1.51 -2.85
N VAL A 300 7.77 0.20 -2.94
CA VAL A 300 9.09 -0.42 -3.06
C VAL A 300 9.76 0.00 -4.37
N LEU A 301 9.04 -0.01 -5.48
CA LEU A 301 9.56 0.42 -6.79
C LEU A 301 9.97 1.91 -6.77
N PHE A 302 9.12 2.79 -6.21
CA PHE A 302 9.46 4.20 -6.03
C PHE A 302 10.70 4.39 -5.14
N THR A 303 10.85 3.60 -4.09
CA THR A 303 12.00 3.65 -3.20
C THR A 303 13.29 3.24 -3.93
N ILE A 304 13.20 2.17 -4.75
CA ILE A 304 14.32 1.73 -5.59
C ILE A 304 14.71 2.80 -6.61
N LEU A 305 13.71 3.42 -7.26
CA LEU A 305 13.92 4.50 -8.25
C LEU A 305 14.57 5.73 -7.59
N TYR A 306 14.12 6.10 -6.40
CA TYR A 306 14.71 7.17 -5.59
C TYR A 306 16.16 6.86 -5.22
N MET A 307 16.46 5.62 -4.83
CA MET A 307 17.80 5.17 -4.54
C MET A 307 18.72 5.24 -5.76
N LEU A 308 18.20 4.82 -6.92
CA LEU A 308 18.94 4.87 -8.18
C LEU A 308 19.27 6.31 -8.60
N THR A 309 18.32 7.23 -8.44
CA THR A 309 18.52 8.66 -8.73
C THR A 309 19.59 9.28 -7.81
N ILE A 310 19.60 8.96 -6.52
CA ILE A 310 20.64 9.42 -5.59
C ILE A 310 22.01 8.87 -5.99
N LEU A 311 22.11 7.60 -6.35
CA LEU A 311 23.37 6.99 -6.79
C LEU A 311 23.89 7.61 -8.09
N LEU A 312 23.02 7.90 -9.05
CA LEU A 312 23.36 8.58 -10.29
C LEU A 312 23.80 10.03 -10.05
N MET A 313 23.13 10.75 -9.15
CA MET A 313 23.54 12.11 -8.74
C MET A 313 24.90 12.10 -8.04
N GLU A 314 25.16 11.14 -7.13
CA GLU A 314 26.47 11.01 -6.49
C GLU A 314 27.61 10.70 -7.48
N LYS A 315 27.30 9.91 -8.52
CA LYS A 315 28.27 9.63 -9.58
C LYS A 315 28.58 10.89 -10.40
N LYS A 316 27.54 11.65 -10.75
CA LYS A 316 27.66 12.91 -11.47
C LYS A 316 28.38 13.98 -10.64
N ASP A 317 28.09 14.11 -9.35
CA ASP A 317 28.77 15.00 -8.43
C ASP A 317 30.25 14.64 -8.32
N LYS A 318 30.64 13.35 -8.27
CA LYS A 318 32.01 12.90 -8.26
C LYS A 318 32.78 13.28 -9.54
N GLU A 319 32.15 13.20 -10.70
CA GLU A 319 32.73 13.61 -11.96
C GLU A 319 32.91 15.13 -12.03
N ILE A 320 31.96 15.90 -11.55
CA ILE A 320 32.02 17.36 -11.44
C ILE A 320 33.11 17.76 -10.42
N TYR A 321 33.19 17.13 -9.25
CA TYR A 321 34.22 17.42 -8.24
C TYR A 321 35.62 16.99 -8.67
N LYS A 322 35.81 15.94 -9.46
CA LYS A 322 37.10 15.62 -10.09
C LYS A 322 37.50 16.69 -11.09
N GLY A 323 36.58 17.36 -11.75
CA GLY A 323 36.83 18.51 -12.63
C GLY A 323 36.98 19.85 -11.91
N LEU A 324 36.65 19.93 -10.60
CA LEU A 324 36.63 21.20 -9.83
C LEU A 324 37.82 21.36 -8.85
N SER A 325 38.81 20.49 -8.86
CA SER A 325 40.05 20.79 -8.16
C SER A 325 40.74 21.93 -8.91
N ASP A 326 40.81 23.12 -8.30
CA ASP A 326 41.42 24.31 -8.90
C ASP A 326 42.95 24.28 -8.86
N THR A 327 43.51 23.32 -8.14
CA THR A 327 44.95 23.18 -7.97
C THR A 327 45.48 21.91 -8.63
N ASP A 328 46.74 21.99 -9.14
CA ASP A 328 47.54 20.84 -9.55
C ASP A 328 47.88 19.99 -8.33
N ALA A 329 47.67 18.69 -8.40
CA ALA A 329 47.85 17.79 -7.27
C ALA A 329 49.31 17.61 -6.81
N LEU A 330 50.26 17.81 -7.70
CA LEU A 330 51.70 17.66 -7.43
C LEU A 330 52.27 18.92 -6.80
N THR A 331 51.97 20.09 -7.39
CA THR A 331 52.63 21.37 -7.08
C THR A 331 51.81 22.28 -6.17
N GLY A 332 50.50 22.05 -6.08
CA GLY A 332 49.61 22.91 -5.31
C GLY A 332 49.44 24.32 -5.85
N LEU A 333 49.86 24.59 -7.10
CA LEU A 333 49.57 25.77 -7.87
C LEU A 333 48.18 25.62 -8.55
N PHE A 334 47.66 26.71 -9.13
CA PHE A 334 46.47 26.54 -9.99
C PHE A 334 46.77 25.59 -11.15
N ASN A 335 45.80 24.72 -11.46
CA ASN A 335 45.82 23.97 -12.71
C ASN A 335 45.50 24.90 -13.89
N ARG A 336 45.73 24.44 -15.12
CA ARG A 336 45.50 25.19 -16.36
C ARG A 336 44.14 25.89 -16.38
N ARG A 337 43.07 25.17 -15.99
CA ARG A 337 41.70 25.70 -16.02
C ARG A 337 41.48 26.82 -15.01
N ALA A 338 41.90 26.60 -13.76
CA ALA A 338 41.73 27.59 -12.69
C ALA A 338 42.62 28.82 -12.91
N PHE A 339 43.81 28.61 -13.42
CA PHE A 339 44.73 29.70 -13.80
C PHE A 339 44.07 30.57 -14.88
N GLN A 340 43.61 29.97 -15.98
CA GLN A 340 42.90 30.68 -17.05
C GLN A 340 41.72 31.49 -16.51
N ALA A 341 40.81 30.86 -15.71
CA ALA A 341 39.68 31.54 -15.17
C ALA A 341 40.04 32.74 -14.28
N ALA A 342 41.10 32.62 -13.46
CA ALA A 342 41.58 33.70 -12.61
C ALA A 342 42.21 34.85 -13.42
N VAL A 343 42.93 34.53 -14.51
CA VAL A 343 43.47 35.54 -15.41
C VAL A 343 42.35 36.21 -16.19
N ASP A 344 41.41 35.48 -16.77
CA ASP A 344 40.27 36.04 -17.47
C ASP A 344 39.47 37.00 -16.58
N GLU A 345 39.25 36.69 -15.31
CA GLU A 345 38.62 37.59 -14.34
C GLU A 345 39.43 38.87 -14.12
N THR A 346 40.79 38.76 -14.12
CA THR A 346 41.73 39.89 -13.96
C THR A 346 41.69 40.79 -15.19
N LEU A 347 41.66 40.19 -16.39
CA LEU A 347 41.56 40.94 -17.66
C LEU A 347 40.21 41.64 -17.81
N LEU A 348 39.11 41.02 -17.41
CA LEU A 348 37.76 41.65 -17.36
C LEU A 348 37.72 42.88 -16.46
N LYS A 349 38.49 42.86 -15.36
CA LYS A 349 38.67 44.01 -14.45
C LYS A 349 39.67 45.04 -14.96
N ARG A 350 40.26 44.85 -16.16
CA ARG A 350 41.25 45.69 -16.77
C ARG A 350 42.53 45.91 -15.89
N ILE A 351 42.87 44.91 -15.06
CA ILE A 351 44.05 44.98 -14.21
C ILE A 351 45.27 44.70 -15.07
N ALA A 352 46.11 45.72 -15.30
CA ALA A 352 47.34 45.57 -16.00
C ALA A 352 48.35 44.63 -15.31
N GLY A 353 49.28 44.06 -16.03
CA GLY A 353 50.29 43.17 -15.49
C GLY A 353 51.16 42.49 -16.55
N VAL A 354 51.92 41.51 -16.14
CA VAL A 354 52.77 40.72 -17.04
C VAL A 354 52.37 39.26 -16.97
N PHE A 355 52.05 38.68 -18.12
CA PHE A 355 51.85 37.24 -18.30
C PHE A 355 53.17 36.61 -18.75
N ILE A 356 53.56 35.52 -18.08
CA ILE A 356 54.85 34.82 -18.40
C ILE A 356 54.56 33.32 -18.51
N PHE A 357 54.99 32.70 -19.57
CA PHE A 357 55.05 31.28 -19.79
C PHE A 357 56.45 30.76 -19.47
N ILE A 358 56.59 29.73 -18.66
CA ILE A 358 57.85 29.20 -18.14
C ILE A 358 57.90 27.70 -18.44
N ASP A 359 58.98 27.21 -18.92
CA ASP A 359 59.20 25.80 -19.24
C ASP A 359 60.52 25.32 -18.65
N VAL A 360 60.53 24.14 -18.02
CA VAL A 360 61.74 23.56 -17.42
C VAL A 360 62.63 23.00 -18.51
N ASP A 361 63.85 23.53 -18.64
CA ASP A 361 64.77 23.12 -19.68
C ASP A 361 65.19 21.65 -19.52
N ASN A 362 65.12 20.89 -20.63
CA ASN A 362 65.60 19.50 -20.73
C ASN A 362 64.97 18.59 -19.66
N PHE A 363 63.74 18.87 -19.23
CA PHE A 363 63.00 18.09 -18.14
C PHE A 363 62.92 16.62 -18.47
N LYS A 364 62.71 16.25 -19.73
CA LYS A 364 62.71 14.86 -20.16
C LYS A 364 64.08 14.18 -19.89
N ASP A 365 65.15 14.77 -20.29
CA ASP A 365 66.48 14.22 -20.05
C ASP A 365 66.80 14.12 -18.55
N TYR A 366 66.27 15.08 -17.76
CA TYR A 366 66.31 15.03 -16.29
C TYR A 366 65.57 13.82 -15.73
N ASN A 367 64.39 13.56 -16.19
CA ASN A 367 63.61 12.38 -15.77
C ASN A 367 64.31 11.07 -16.19
N ASP A 368 64.84 11.02 -17.41
CA ASP A 368 65.48 9.82 -17.93
C ASP A 368 66.75 9.51 -17.14
N LYS A 369 67.46 10.54 -16.67
CA LYS A 369 68.68 10.40 -15.87
C LYS A 369 68.45 10.11 -14.40
N TYR A 370 67.49 10.80 -13.77
CA TYR A 370 67.31 10.79 -12.32
C TYR A 370 66.01 10.11 -11.84
N GLY A 371 65.24 9.68 -12.79
CA GLY A 371 63.95 9.03 -12.51
C GLY A 371 62.77 10.00 -12.21
N HIS A 372 61.56 9.54 -12.47
CA HIS A 372 60.33 10.34 -12.31
C HIS A 372 60.11 10.88 -10.88
N ALA A 373 60.55 10.16 -9.84
CA ALA A 373 60.42 10.63 -8.46
C ALA A 373 61.24 11.90 -8.20
N ASN A 374 62.41 12.01 -8.78
CA ASN A 374 63.23 13.21 -8.72
C ASN A 374 62.66 14.30 -9.64
N GLY A 375 62.07 13.97 -10.78
CA GLY A 375 61.36 14.92 -11.61
C GLY A 375 60.17 15.56 -10.86
N ASP A 376 59.43 14.77 -10.10
CA ASP A 376 58.38 15.30 -9.24
C ASP A 376 58.89 16.25 -8.15
N LEU A 377 60.07 15.96 -7.57
CA LEU A 377 60.72 16.87 -6.63
C LEU A 377 61.15 18.15 -7.31
N CYS A 378 61.73 18.09 -8.53
CA CYS A 378 62.09 19.26 -9.35
C CYS A 378 60.87 20.16 -9.58
N LEU A 379 59.72 19.61 -10.01
CA LEU A 379 58.47 20.36 -10.24
C LEU A 379 57.90 20.98 -8.95
N LYS A 380 58.01 20.28 -7.81
CA LYS A 380 57.65 20.85 -6.48
C LYS A 380 58.58 21.99 -6.08
N HIS A 381 59.87 21.88 -6.37
CA HIS A 381 60.90 22.95 -6.15
C HIS A 381 60.57 24.18 -6.99
N PHE A 382 60.25 24.01 -8.28
CA PHE A 382 59.76 25.08 -9.13
C PHE A 382 58.57 25.80 -8.57
N ALA A 383 57.55 25.07 -8.15
CA ALA A 383 56.37 25.64 -7.56
C ALA A 383 56.66 26.41 -6.24
N ALA A 384 57.58 25.90 -5.43
CA ALA A 384 58.03 26.58 -4.20
C ALA A 384 58.75 27.85 -4.52
N ALA A 385 59.71 27.82 -5.50
CA ALA A 385 60.42 28.98 -5.98
C ALA A 385 59.47 30.05 -6.54
N MET A 386 58.46 29.66 -7.33
CA MET A 386 57.44 30.59 -7.81
C MET A 386 56.73 31.29 -6.66
N LYS A 387 56.28 30.54 -5.66
CA LYS A 387 55.59 31.11 -4.47
C LYS A 387 56.47 32.03 -3.64
N LYS A 388 57.78 31.82 -3.67
CA LYS A 388 58.80 32.62 -2.95
C LYS A 388 59.15 33.92 -3.68
N CYS A 389 59.38 33.84 -5.01
CA CYS A 389 59.97 34.92 -5.79
C CYS A 389 58.92 35.88 -6.39
N PHE A 390 57.71 35.39 -6.70
CA PHE A 390 56.68 36.25 -7.25
C PHE A 390 55.79 36.88 -6.16
N PRO A 391 55.23 38.07 -6.38
CA PRO A 391 54.28 38.73 -5.45
C PRO A 391 53.16 37.84 -5.02
N LYS A 392 52.69 38.00 -3.77
CA LYS A 392 51.63 37.15 -3.18
C LYS A 392 50.27 37.24 -3.90
N ASP A 393 50.02 38.35 -4.59
CA ASP A 393 48.80 38.59 -5.37
C ASP A 393 48.94 38.13 -6.83
N SER A 394 50.08 37.59 -7.23
CA SER A 394 50.29 36.96 -8.54
C SER A 394 49.46 35.69 -8.68
N ILE A 395 48.98 35.41 -9.88
CA ILE A 395 48.31 34.16 -10.22
C ILE A 395 49.39 33.19 -10.71
N LEU A 396 49.56 32.07 -10.00
CA LEU A 396 50.58 31.07 -10.29
C LEU A 396 49.94 29.76 -10.69
N GLY A 397 50.35 29.16 -11.83
CA GLY A 397 49.76 27.93 -12.33
C GLY A 397 50.76 26.96 -12.94
N ARG A 398 50.37 25.65 -12.93
CA ARG A 398 51.04 24.64 -13.75
C ARG A 398 50.16 24.37 -14.96
N TYR A 399 50.69 24.66 -16.14
CA TYR A 399 49.93 24.65 -17.39
C TYR A 399 49.96 23.26 -18.08
N GLY A 400 51.07 22.58 -17.98
CA GLY A 400 51.28 21.25 -18.54
C GLY A 400 52.29 20.41 -17.73
N GLY A 401 52.90 19.43 -18.31
CA GLY A 401 53.86 18.54 -17.65
C GLY A 401 54.97 19.27 -16.90
N ASP A 402 55.79 20.01 -17.63
CA ASP A 402 56.94 20.82 -17.20
C ASP A 402 56.75 22.33 -17.46
N GLU A 403 55.51 22.70 -17.83
CA GLU A 403 55.13 24.08 -18.16
C GLU A 403 54.45 24.77 -16.98
N PHE A 404 54.93 25.97 -16.65
CA PHE A 404 54.36 26.83 -15.60
C PHE A 404 53.97 28.18 -16.18
N VAL A 405 53.03 28.83 -15.54
CA VAL A 405 52.49 30.13 -15.94
C VAL A 405 52.37 31.06 -14.74
N VAL A 406 52.62 32.32 -14.94
CA VAL A 406 52.40 33.35 -13.93
C VAL A 406 51.75 34.59 -14.57
N TYR A 407 50.80 35.19 -13.86
CA TYR A 407 50.32 36.53 -14.15
C TYR A 407 50.63 37.44 -12.97
N ILE A 408 51.52 38.40 -13.17
CA ILE A 408 51.97 39.35 -12.17
C ILE A 408 51.09 40.59 -12.31
N LYS A 409 50.17 40.80 -11.36
CA LYS A 409 49.27 41.94 -11.38
C LYS A 409 49.99 43.26 -11.09
N ASN A 410 49.49 44.32 -11.70
CA ASN A 410 50.01 45.69 -11.51
C ASN A 410 51.53 45.84 -11.66
N ALA A 411 52.19 44.93 -12.40
CA ALA A 411 53.64 44.96 -12.63
C ALA A 411 53.96 45.57 -14.00
N ALA A 412 55.00 46.34 -14.04
CA ALA A 412 55.65 46.77 -15.31
C ALA A 412 56.61 45.69 -15.81
N SER A 413 57.07 45.81 -17.06
CA SER A 413 58.04 44.90 -17.63
C SER A 413 59.33 44.78 -16.81
N ASP A 414 59.82 45.89 -16.28
CA ASP A 414 61.07 45.93 -15.47
C ASP A 414 60.92 45.22 -14.12
N ASP A 415 59.72 45.28 -13.49
CA ASP A 415 59.43 44.52 -12.28
C ASP A 415 59.41 43.01 -12.57
N ALA A 416 58.85 42.62 -13.70
CA ALA A 416 58.79 41.23 -14.10
C ALA A 416 60.17 40.68 -14.41
N HIS A 417 61.09 41.49 -14.98
CA HIS A 417 62.47 41.11 -15.16
C HIS A 417 63.21 40.81 -13.83
N ARG A 418 63.02 41.69 -12.83
CA ARG A 418 63.52 41.47 -11.48
C ARG A 418 63.10 40.18 -10.83
N TYR A 419 61.76 39.90 -10.88
CA TYR A 419 61.22 38.66 -10.34
C TYR A 419 61.70 37.42 -11.08
N MET A 420 61.83 37.50 -12.39
CA MET A 420 62.33 36.39 -13.17
C MET A 420 63.85 36.15 -12.89
N ASP A 421 64.68 37.17 -12.72
CA ASP A 421 66.08 37.01 -12.32
C ASP A 421 66.25 36.38 -10.94
N GLU A 422 65.33 36.72 -9.98
CA GLU A 422 65.28 36.09 -8.67
C GLU A 422 64.84 34.63 -8.76
N PHE A 423 63.80 34.35 -9.54
CA PHE A 423 63.29 33.01 -9.78
C PHE A 423 64.36 32.12 -10.46
N GLN A 424 65.05 32.60 -11.49
CA GLN A 424 66.14 31.86 -12.16
C GLN A 424 67.27 31.49 -11.19
N ARG A 425 67.65 32.39 -10.29
CA ARG A 425 68.64 32.10 -9.24
C ARG A 425 68.16 31.06 -8.24
N GLU A 426 66.90 31.15 -7.81
CA GLU A 426 66.32 30.23 -6.83
C GLU A 426 66.17 28.80 -7.36
N ILE A 427 65.78 28.61 -8.62
CA ILE A 427 65.60 27.27 -9.21
C ILE A 427 66.96 26.59 -9.53
N SER A 428 68.06 27.35 -9.68
CA SER A 428 69.38 26.78 -10.03
C SER A 428 70.01 25.91 -8.92
N HIS A 429 69.43 25.94 -7.70
CA HIS A 429 69.96 25.23 -6.53
C HIS A 429 69.04 24.11 -6.05
N LEU A 430 68.77 23.11 -6.92
CA LEU A 430 67.90 21.95 -6.53
C LEU A 430 68.76 20.92 -5.77
N ILE A 431 68.27 20.49 -4.64
CA ILE A 431 68.81 19.36 -3.87
C ILE A 431 67.90 18.14 -4.07
N MET A 432 68.45 17.06 -4.61
CA MET A 432 67.74 15.79 -4.81
C MET A 432 67.58 15.03 -3.51
N ALA A 433 66.66 14.00 -3.52
CA ALA A 433 66.42 13.16 -2.37
C ALA A 433 67.68 12.46 -1.78
N GLY A 434 68.73 12.30 -2.56
CA GLY A 434 70.03 11.76 -2.13
C GLY A 434 71.07 12.79 -1.64
N GLY A 435 70.69 14.08 -1.53
CA GLY A 435 71.58 15.15 -1.11
C GLY A 435 72.49 15.69 -2.23
N GLU A 436 72.33 15.19 -3.45
CA GLU A 436 73.12 15.69 -4.63
C GLU A 436 72.52 17.02 -5.09
N HIS A 437 73.46 18.00 -5.38
CA HIS A 437 73.05 19.28 -5.93
C HIS A 437 73.04 19.20 -7.47
N VAL A 438 71.83 19.52 -8.02
CA VAL A 438 71.61 19.53 -9.46
C VAL A 438 71.20 20.92 -9.90
N THR A 439 71.88 21.44 -10.94
CA THR A 439 71.53 22.71 -11.56
C THR A 439 70.36 22.48 -12.54
N VAL A 440 69.25 23.17 -12.32
CA VAL A 440 68.10 23.17 -13.21
C VAL A 440 67.87 24.57 -13.75
N SER A 441 67.59 24.69 -15.04
CA SER A 441 67.30 25.97 -15.69
C SER A 441 65.84 25.97 -16.25
N ALA A 442 65.33 27.16 -16.50
CA ALA A 442 64.12 27.39 -17.19
C ALA A 442 64.25 28.42 -18.28
N SER A 443 63.52 28.17 -19.35
CA SER A 443 63.28 29.17 -20.38
C SER A 443 61.91 29.83 -20.16
N ALA A 444 61.84 31.17 -20.37
CA ALA A 444 60.56 31.85 -20.20
C ALA A 444 60.36 32.93 -21.28
N GLY A 445 59.05 33.07 -21.61
CA GLY A 445 58.56 34.15 -22.48
C GLY A 445 57.44 34.94 -21.82
N GLY A 446 57.51 36.23 -21.83
CA GLY A 446 56.51 37.08 -21.19
C GLY A 446 56.00 38.20 -22.09
N VAL A 447 54.82 38.71 -21.74
CA VAL A 447 54.22 39.86 -22.42
C VAL A 447 53.52 40.73 -21.40
N ALA A 448 53.68 42.04 -21.49
CA ALA A 448 53.03 43.02 -20.68
C ALA A 448 51.61 43.32 -21.24
N PHE A 449 50.63 43.31 -20.37
CA PHE A 449 49.24 43.70 -20.64
C PHE A 449 48.95 45.05 -19.99
N ILE A 450 48.41 45.99 -20.78
CA ILE A 450 48.13 47.35 -20.32
C ILE A 450 46.68 47.63 -19.97
N GLY A 451 45.83 46.61 -19.90
CA GLY A 451 44.41 46.74 -19.48
C GLY A 451 43.40 46.77 -20.62
N GLU A 452 43.84 46.72 -21.90
CA GLU A 452 42.92 46.74 -23.06
C GLU A 452 43.42 45.88 -24.22
N GLY A 453 42.49 45.34 -25.00
CA GLY A 453 42.71 44.80 -26.34
C GLY A 453 43.22 43.37 -26.44
N GLU A 454 43.44 42.66 -25.34
CA GLU A 454 43.93 41.27 -25.38
C GLU A 454 43.09 40.34 -24.48
N ASP A 455 42.90 39.14 -24.94
CA ASP A 455 42.34 38.05 -24.19
C ASP A 455 43.41 37.05 -23.72
N PHE A 456 43.03 36.11 -22.87
CA PHE A 456 43.95 35.09 -22.34
C PHE A 456 44.65 34.31 -23.47
N VAL A 457 43.96 34.03 -24.58
CA VAL A 457 44.49 33.23 -25.69
C VAL A 457 45.57 34.02 -26.44
N SER A 458 45.37 35.33 -26.63
CA SER A 458 46.36 36.20 -27.28
C SER A 458 47.60 36.41 -26.42
N LEU A 459 47.42 36.56 -25.08
CA LEU A 459 48.52 36.63 -24.12
C LEU A 459 49.36 35.33 -24.12
N CYS A 460 48.70 34.17 -24.04
CA CYS A 460 49.37 32.88 -24.14
C CYS A 460 50.19 32.76 -25.43
N ARG A 461 49.57 33.07 -26.57
CA ARG A 461 50.25 32.97 -27.87
C ARG A 461 51.47 33.90 -27.95
N SER A 462 51.34 35.13 -27.45
CA SER A 462 52.41 36.09 -27.45
C SER A 462 53.55 35.67 -26.53
N ALA A 463 53.23 35.15 -25.34
CA ALA A 463 54.31 34.67 -24.42
C ALA A 463 54.99 33.39 -24.91
N ASP A 464 54.23 32.45 -25.51
CA ASP A 464 54.74 31.23 -26.11
C ASP A 464 55.71 31.52 -27.26
N ASN A 465 55.39 32.49 -28.11
CA ASN A 465 56.34 32.95 -29.17
C ASN A 465 57.60 33.49 -28.57
N MET A 466 57.59 34.25 -27.48
CA MET A 466 58.76 34.71 -26.80
C MET A 466 59.56 33.56 -26.16
N LEU A 467 58.89 32.59 -25.57
CA LEU A 467 59.47 31.38 -25.02
C LEU A 467 60.15 30.55 -26.12
N TYR A 468 59.53 30.39 -27.26
CA TYR A 468 60.08 29.72 -28.43
C TYR A 468 61.38 30.38 -28.90
N ASP A 469 61.41 31.73 -28.99
CA ASP A 469 62.59 32.49 -29.33
C ASP A 469 63.75 32.23 -28.33
N VAL A 470 63.47 32.22 -27.03
CA VAL A 470 64.41 31.91 -25.97
C VAL A 470 65.00 30.51 -26.13
N LYS A 471 64.15 29.51 -26.33
CA LYS A 471 64.61 28.11 -26.52
C LYS A 471 65.50 27.92 -27.72
N ARG A 472 65.30 28.69 -28.82
CA ARG A 472 66.14 28.66 -30.01
C ARG A 472 67.54 29.36 -29.82
N ASN A 473 67.57 30.31 -28.88
CA ASN A 473 68.73 31.13 -28.68
C ASN A 473 69.66 30.70 -27.49
N GLY A 474 69.51 29.45 -27.04
CA GLY A 474 70.43 28.87 -26.05
C GLY A 474 69.80 28.42 -24.74
N LYS A 475 68.48 28.58 -24.52
CA LYS A 475 67.74 28.23 -23.28
C LYS A 475 68.26 28.93 -22.01
N GLY A 476 67.70 28.60 -20.87
CA GLY A 476 68.16 29.06 -19.54
C GLY A 476 68.02 30.55 -19.30
N THR A 477 67.20 31.25 -20.05
CA THR A 477 66.97 32.71 -19.94
C THR A 477 65.55 33.06 -20.23
N PHE A 478 65.17 34.32 -20.17
CA PHE A 478 63.85 34.79 -20.45
C PHE A 478 63.79 36.02 -21.33
N LYS A 479 62.63 36.25 -21.98
CA LYS A 479 62.39 37.43 -22.81
C LYS A 479 61.00 37.96 -22.51
N ILE A 480 60.91 39.20 -22.09
CA ILE A 480 59.67 39.87 -21.83
C ILE A 480 59.47 41.02 -22.82
N LYS A 481 58.32 40.91 -23.56
CA LYS A 481 57.95 41.97 -24.49
C LYS A 481 57.25 43.07 -23.74
N GLY A 482 57.74 44.25 -23.71
CA GLY A 482 57.09 45.45 -23.19
C GLY A 482 55.83 45.78 -23.96
N ALA A 483 54.88 46.43 -23.31
CA ALA A 483 53.72 46.96 -23.97
C ALA A 483 54.13 47.89 -25.09
N LYS A 484 53.55 47.74 -26.29
CA LYS A 484 53.76 48.78 -27.34
C LYS A 484 53.03 50.03 -26.81
N ASN A 485 53.88 51.10 -26.53
CA ASN A 485 53.30 52.42 -26.40
C ASN A 485 52.63 52.74 -27.73
N MET A 486 51.26 52.95 -27.67
CA MET A 486 50.56 53.59 -28.78
C MET A 486 50.95 55.07 -28.86
#